data_26dcfce929a04d5501b924acac005d23
#
_entry.id   26dcfce929a04d5501b924acac005d23
#
_cell.length_a   1.000
_cell.length_b   1.000
_cell.length_c   1.000
_cell.angle_alpha   90.00
_cell.angle_beta   90.00
_cell.angle_gamma   90.00
#
_symmetry.space_group_name_H-M   'P 1'
#
loop_
_entity.id
_entity.type
_entity.pdbx_description
1 polymer ?
#
loop_
_entity_poly.entity_id
_entity_poly.type
_entity_poly.pdbx_seq_one_letter_code
_entity_poly.pdbx_strand_id
1 'polypeptide(L)'
;MADGGTDPASLGLDGRRLGVVVSGSLSKGLEARLDPHVSVEDMAVGRYVVIAGRNRRFFGMITDVRLSSATPEIVTAPPDLSDPLLTEVMAGTSTFGTVEIATMLTIDHADVGSRLIAPRPVKTVPSHFASVAEAGEEDIGLVFGTEDETHFYVGKPLDMETRVCVDLKRLVARSSGVFGKSGTGKTFLTRLLLSGIVLKDVAVNLVFDMHSEYGWSGKADGSREVKGLKQLFNDRIAVFTLDPKSSLDRGVAADHVVEIGYDQIEPEDFELLREALDMTQAQCESIHRLAGKGGPSWLAAFAETDAQEREQMALTYGLNPGTLNVLHRKIERLSRLPFLKQKAAEDSVKRILETLQHGRHVVLEFGRHNSLDAYILVANILTRRIHERYVEMTDRGENPRPLVITIEEAHKFLTPEVADLTIFGTIARELRKYNVTLLVVDQRPSQIDDEVLSQIGTRVTCLLDDERDIAAVLGGIPSGAALRSVLARLDSIQQAILLGHAVPMPVVVRTREYGPAFYAEVARGRFATRAGAHRRAVEPANGRAGEPANGRSDEPASLEPEGQPDPKARLQEIERLFGE
;
A
#
# COMPACT_ATOMS: atom_id res chain seq x y z
N MET A 1 -55.28 -13.25 -16.05
CA MET A 1 -54.03 -13.39 -16.81
C MET A 1 -52.93 -13.38 -15.80
N ALA A 2 -52.17 -14.46 -15.74
CA ALA A 2 -51.25 -14.76 -14.64
C ALA A 2 -50.14 -13.73 -14.52
N ASP A 3 -49.94 -13.33 -13.30
CA ASP A 3 -48.88 -12.47 -12.81
C ASP A 3 -47.54 -13.19 -13.01
N GLY A 4 -46.81 -12.78 -14.03
CA GLY A 4 -45.46 -13.30 -14.32
C GLY A 4 -44.40 -12.56 -13.51
N GLY A 5 -44.56 -12.56 -12.21
CA GLY A 5 -43.49 -12.18 -11.30
C GLY A 5 -42.34 -13.16 -11.48
N THR A 6 -41.30 -12.80 -12.23
CA THR A 6 -40.08 -13.58 -12.32
C THR A 6 -39.47 -13.70 -10.91
N ASP A 7 -39.50 -14.93 -10.41
CA ASP A 7 -38.88 -15.32 -9.14
C ASP A 7 -37.42 -14.83 -9.11
N PRO A 8 -36.95 -14.14 -8.06
CA PRO A 8 -35.53 -13.73 -7.92
C PRO A 8 -34.55 -14.88 -8.13
N ALA A 9 -34.90 -16.09 -7.73
CA ALA A 9 -34.14 -17.30 -7.97
C ALA A 9 -33.95 -17.62 -9.46
N SER A 10 -34.86 -17.18 -10.35
CA SER A 10 -34.75 -17.38 -11.80
C SER A 10 -33.78 -16.42 -12.49
N LEU A 11 -33.35 -15.35 -11.79
CA LEU A 11 -32.39 -14.35 -12.28
C LEU A 11 -30.96 -14.56 -11.71
N GLY A 12 -30.78 -15.61 -10.91
CA GLY A 12 -29.46 -15.94 -10.31
C GLY A 12 -28.95 -14.88 -9.31
N LEU A 13 -29.83 -14.20 -8.60
CA LEU A 13 -29.50 -13.27 -7.52
C LEU A 13 -29.58 -14.02 -6.19
N ASP A 14 -28.43 -14.18 -5.50
CA ASP A 14 -28.35 -14.89 -4.22
C ASP A 14 -28.69 -14.00 -3.02
N GLY A 15 -28.68 -12.68 -3.19
CA GLY A 15 -28.92 -11.71 -2.14
C GLY A 15 -30.40 -11.32 -1.97
N ARG A 16 -30.74 -10.72 -0.80
CA ARG A 16 -32.06 -10.18 -0.51
C ARG A 16 -32.44 -9.12 -1.56
N ARG A 17 -33.58 -9.26 -2.19
CA ARG A 17 -34.12 -8.24 -3.09
C ARG A 17 -34.37 -6.95 -2.30
N LEU A 18 -33.95 -5.81 -2.86
CA LEU A 18 -34.10 -4.49 -2.27
C LEU A 18 -35.18 -3.66 -2.96
N GLY A 19 -35.35 -3.82 -4.28
CA GLY A 19 -36.29 -3.00 -5.06
C GLY A 19 -36.03 -3.06 -6.55
N VAL A 20 -36.34 -1.97 -7.24
CA VAL A 20 -36.23 -1.87 -8.70
C VAL A 20 -35.64 -0.53 -9.14
N VAL A 21 -34.94 -0.54 -10.25
CA VAL A 21 -34.40 0.69 -10.89
C VAL A 21 -35.57 1.50 -11.47
N VAL A 22 -35.67 2.77 -11.09
CA VAL A 22 -36.76 3.67 -11.55
C VAL A 22 -36.25 4.79 -12.45
N SER A 23 -35.00 5.23 -12.28
CA SER A 23 -34.42 6.28 -13.11
C SER A 23 -32.88 6.19 -13.09
N GLY A 24 -32.24 7.01 -13.91
CA GLY A 24 -30.79 7.18 -13.86
C GLY A 24 -30.10 7.31 -15.21
N SER A 25 -28.80 7.48 -15.14
CA SER A 25 -27.92 7.55 -16.31
C SER A 25 -26.53 7.01 -15.99
N LEU A 26 -25.74 6.72 -17.02
CA LEU A 26 -24.37 6.23 -16.83
C LEU A 26 -23.48 7.23 -16.08
N SER A 27 -23.68 8.52 -16.27
CA SER A 27 -22.85 9.58 -15.68
C SER A 27 -23.31 10.01 -14.27
N LYS A 28 -24.60 9.90 -13.96
CA LYS A 28 -25.18 10.36 -12.69
C LYS A 28 -25.48 9.21 -11.72
N GLY A 29 -25.33 7.96 -12.16
CA GLY A 29 -25.76 6.79 -11.41
C GLY A 29 -27.23 6.44 -11.65
N LEU A 30 -27.70 5.43 -10.93
CA LEU A 30 -29.06 4.92 -11.00
C LEU A 30 -29.80 5.24 -9.71
N GLU A 31 -31.10 5.48 -9.82
CA GLU A 31 -32.01 5.57 -8.70
C GLU A 31 -32.87 4.30 -8.64
N ALA A 32 -32.88 3.66 -7.49
CA ALA A 32 -33.72 2.50 -7.25
C ALA A 32 -34.74 2.80 -6.13
N ARG A 33 -35.98 2.45 -6.38
CA ARG A 33 -37.06 2.48 -5.39
C ARG A 33 -37.01 1.19 -4.58
N LEU A 34 -36.98 1.33 -3.26
CA LEU A 34 -37.01 0.20 -2.33
C LEU A 34 -38.41 -0.45 -2.30
N ASP A 35 -38.43 -1.76 -2.14
CA ASP A 35 -39.68 -2.51 -1.93
C ASP A 35 -40.28 -2.14 -0.56
N PRO A 36 -41.62 -2.17 -0.38
CA PRO A 36 -42.29 -1.71 0.84
C PRO A 36 -41.83 -2.38 2.15
N HIS A 37 -41.34 -3.61 2.05
CA HIS A 37 -40.86 -4.39 3.19
C HIS A 37 -39.37 -4.17 3.53
N VAL A 38 -38.69 -3.34 2.74
CA VAL A 38 -37.25 -3.01 2.96
C VAL A 38 -37.18 -1.69 3.73
N SER A 39 -36.63 -1.74 4.93
CA SER A 39 -36.43 -0.53 5.73
C SER A 39 -35.31 0.34 5.15
N VAL A 40 -35.57 1.65 5.05
CA VAL A 40 -34.56 2.64 4.67
C VAL A 40 -33.42 2.69 5.70
N GLU A 41 -33.73 2.42 6.97
CA GLU A 41 -32.75 2.41 8.06
C GLU A 41 -31.72 1.28 7.91
N ASP A 42 -32.05 0.21 7.17
CA ASP A 42 -31.13 -0.88 6.86
C ASP A 42 -30.17 -0.54 5.72
N MET A 43 -30.39 0.55 4.99
CA MET A 43 -29.63 0.92 3.79
C MET A 43 -28.44 1.80 4.14
N ALA A 44 -27.26 1.21 4.20
CA ALA A 44 -26.02 1.95 4.45
C ALA A 44 -25.37 2.40 3.13
N VAL A 45 -24.83 3.63 3.13
CA VAL A 45 -23.95 4.13 2.08
C VAL A 45 -22.65 3.31 2.08
N GLY A 46 -22.22 2.87 0.89
CA GLY A 46 -21.08 1.96 0.76
C GLY A 46 -21.46 0.48 0.61
N ARG A 47 -22.73 0.12 0.78
CA ARG A 47 -23.25 -1.24 0.58
C ARG A 47 -23.21 -1.64 -0.89
N TYR A 48 -22.84 -2.89 -1.17
CA TYR A 48 -22.80 -3.46 -2.51
C TYR A 48 -24.14 -4.01 -2.94
N VAL A 49 -24.47 -3.73 -4.19
CA VAL A 49 -25.71 -4.19 -4.82
C VAL A 49 -25.43 -4.80 -6.18
N VAL A 50 -26.29 -5.74 -6.54
CA VAL A 50 -26.31 -6.38 -7.85
C VAL A 50 -27.62 -6.05 -8.52
N ILE A 51 -27.57 -5.69 -9.80
CA ILE A 51 -28.75 -5.34 -10.60
C ILE A 51 -28.86 -6.36 -11.74
N ALA A 52 -29.99 -7.06 -11.79
CA ALA A 52 -30.27 -8.02 -12.85
C ALA A 52 -30.86 -7.28 -14.06
N GLY A 53 -30.04 -6.98 -15.05
CA GLY A 53 -30.52 -6.56 -16.38
C GLY A 53 -31.01 -7.76 -17.21
N ARG A 54 -31.53 -7.53 -18.43
CA ARG A 54 -32.04 -8.59 -19.30
C ARG A 54 -30.95 -9.59 -19.74
N ASN A 55 -29.79 -9.10 -20.12
CA ASN A 55 -28.66 -9.91 -20.64
C ASN A 55 -27.43 -9.85 -19.78
N ARG A 56 -27.39 -8.97 -18.77
CA ARG A 56 -26.22 -8.65 -17.98
C ARG A 56 -26.56 -8.47 -16.53
N ARG A 57 -25.62 -8.86 -15.68
CA ARG A 57 -25.58 -8.52 -14.28
C ARG A 57 -24.70 -7.28 -14.10
N PHE A 58 -25.16 -6.30 -13.33
CA PHE A 58 -24.43 -5.07 -13.02
C PHE A 58 -24.08 -5.07 -11.54
N PHE A 59 -22.86 -4.64 -11.23
CA PHE A 59 -22.37 -4.49 -9.87
C PHE A 59 -22.19 -3.01 -9.57
N GLY A 60 -22.69 -2.58 -8.42
CA GLY A 60 -22.63 -1.20 -7.98
C GLY A 60 -22.60 -1.07 -6.47
N MET A 61 -22.58 0.17 -6.02
CA MET A 61 -22.55 0.54 -4.61
C MET A 61 -23.57 1.63 -4.33
N ILE A 62 -24.28 1.55 -3.20
CA ILE A 62 -25.16 2.60 -2.72
C ILE A 62 -24.31 3.82 -2.32
N THR A 63 -24.64 4.97 -2.89
CA THR A 63 -23.94 6.23 -2.67
C THR A 63 -24.76 7.28 -1.92
N ASP A 64 -26.07 7.14 -1.94
CA ASP A 64 -26.99 7.98 -1.16
C ASP A 64 -28.31 7.23 -0.86
N VAL A 65 -28.99 7.66 0.20
CA VAL A 65 -30.26 7.10 0.64
C VAL A 65 -31.22 8.26 0.89
N ARG A 66 -32.43 8.20 0.30
CA ARG A 66 -33.40 9.29 0.39
C ARG A 66 -34.80 8.79 0.73
N LEU A 67 -35.52 9.63 1.46
CA LEU A 67 -36.95 9.50 1.64
C LEU A 67 -37.66 10.27 0.53
N SER A 68 -38.60 9.61 -0.14
CA SER A 68 -39.39 10.16 -1.25
C SER A 68 -40.87 9.98 -1.01
N SER A 69 -41.68 10.87 -1.57
CA SER A 69 -43.15 10.78 -1.54
C SER A 69 -43.73 10.92 -2.94
N ALA A 70 -44.85 10.26 -3.18
CA ALA A 70 -45.54 10.31 -4.46
C ALA A 70 -46.18 11.68 -4.74
N THR A 71 -46.54 12.41 -3.68
CA THR A 71 -47.19 13.74 -3.77
C THR A 71 -46.57 14.70 -2.76
N PRO A 72 -46.32 15.98 -3.12
CA PRO A 72 -45.78 16.97 -2.21
C PRO A 72 -46.66 17.27 -0.99
N GLU A 73 -47.97 17.08 -1.11
CA GLU A 73 -48.94 17.34 -0.05
C GLU A 73 -48.71 16.47 1.19
N ILE A 74 -48.24 15.23 1.02
CA ILE A 74 -47.93 14.32 2.13
C ILE A 74 -46.77 14.85 2.98
N VAL A 75 -45.83 15.54 2.39
CA VAL A 75 -44.67 16.14 3.11
C VAL A 75 -45.11 17.39 3.88
N THR A 76 -46.03 18.21 3.29
CA THR A 76 -46.50 19.45 3.89
C THR A 76 -47.54 19.24 4.97
N ALA A 77 -48.38 18.19 4.85
CA ALA A 77 -49.39 17.83 5.82
C ALA A 77 -49.37 16.32 6.05
N PRO A 78 -48.40 15.83 6.87
CA PRO A 78 -48.29 14.40 7.11
C PRO A 78 -49.56 13.88 7.82
N PRO A 79 -50.10 12.73 7.37
CA PRO A 79 -51.28 12.13 8.00
C PRO A 79 -50.93 11.61 9.40
N ASP A 80 -51.98 11.40 10.19
CA ASP A 80 -51.83 10.74 11.48
C ASP A 80 -51.49 9.24 11.26
N LEU A 81 -50.26 8.89 11.58
CA LEU A 81 -49.72 7.54 11.43
C LEU A 81 -49.93 6.67 12.70
N SER A 82 -50.83 7.06 13.61
CA SER A 82 -51.17 6.23 14.78
C SER A 82 -51.94 4.96 14.39
N ASP A 83 -52.55 4.94 13.18
CA ASP A 83 -53.18 3.74 12.60
C ASP A 83 -52.14 2.89 11.85
N PRO A 84 -51.82 1.65 12.29
CA PRO A 84 -50.83 0.77 11.66
C PRO A 84 -51.21 0.41 10.21
N LEU A 85 -52.51 0.25 9.91
CA LEU A 85 -52.97 -0.07 8.56
C LEU A 85 -52.75 1.09 7.59
N LEU A 86 -52.98 2.32 8.04
CA LEU A 86 -52.74 3.51 7.23
C LEU A 86 -51.21 3.67 6.97
N THR A 87 -50.39 3.41 7.97
CA THR A 87 -48.92 3.43 7.86
C THR A 87 -48.44 2.43 6.82
N GLU A 88 -48.95 1.18 6.85
CA GLU A 88 -48.58 0.12 5.91
C GLU A 88 -49.03 0.43 4.47
N VAL A 89 -50.24 0.91 4.30
CA VAL A 89 -50.76 1.32 2.98
C VAL A 89 -49.95 2.49 2.42
N MET A 90 -49.61 3.47 3.23
CA MET A 90 -48.83 4.62 2.80
C MET A 90 -47.38 4.25 2.47
N ALA A 91 -46.76 3.39 3.24
CA ALA A 91 -45.38 2.90 2.97
C ALA A 91 -45.27 2.17 1.62
N GLY A 92 -46.35 1.51 1.16
CA GLY A 92 -46.39 0.83 -0.15
C GLY A 92 -46.73 1.70 -1.35
N THR A 93 -47.46 2.82 -1.13
CA THR A 93 -48.04 3.61 -2.23
C THR A 93 -47.58 5.04 -2.31
N SER A 94 -47.54 5.73 -1.19
CA SER A 94 -47.39 7.19 -1.12
C SER A 94 -46.07 7.67 -0.56
N THR A 95 -45.43 6.89 0.30
CA THR A 95 -44.09 7.16 0.84
C THR A 95 -43.18 5.97 0.55
N PHE A 96 -41.97 6.22 0.16
CA PHE A 96 -41.02 5.15 -0.19
C PHE A 96 -39.59 5.63 -0.01
N GLY A 97 -38.68 4.69 0.25
CA GLY A 97 -37.24 4.94 0.19
C GLY A 97 -36.72 4.83 -1.24
N THR A 98 -35.77 5.67 -1.57
CA THR A 98 -34.96 5.52 -2.77
C THR A 98 -33.47 5.47 -2.41
N VAL A 99 -32.71 4.73 -3.20
CA VAL A 99 -31.25 4.65 -3.08
C VAL A 99 -30.61 5.08 -4.40
N GLU A 100 -29.57 5.88 -4.30
CA GLU A 100 -28.69 6.16 -5.44
C GLU A 100 -27.61 5.08 -5.52
N ILE A 101 -27.38 4.55 -6.73
CA ILE A 101 -26.43 3.46 -6.98
C ILE A 101 -25.43 3.90 -8.05
N ALA A 102 -24.14 3.93 -7.70
CA ALA A 102 -23.08 4.03 -8.69
C ALA A 102 -22.78 2.65 -9.27
N THR A 103 -23.19 2.41 -10.52
CA THR A 103 -22.85 1.18 -11.23
C THR A 103 -21.43 1.25 -11.77
N MET A 104 -20.64 0.20 -11.55
CA MET A 104 -19.20 0.21 -11.83
C MET A 104 -18.77 -0.90 -12.78
N LEU A 105 -19.27 -2.11 -12.58
CA LEU A 105 -18.92 -3.28 -13.38
C LEU A 105 -20.16 -3.98 -13.94
N THR A 106 -19.93 -4.75 -14.99
CA THR A 106 -20.96 -5.61 -15.60
C THR A 106 -20.35 -6.91 -16.10
N ILE A 107 -21.16 -7.97 -16.11
CA ILE A 107 -20.84 -9.27 -16.69
C ILE A 107 -22.05 -9.78 -17.48
N ASP A 108 -21.83 -10.45 -18.60
CA ASP A 108 -22.92 -11.07 -19.35
C ASP A 108 -23.43 -12.32 -18.59
N HIS A 109 -24.74 -12.59 -18.60
CA HIS A 109 -25.33 -13.73 -17.85
C HIS A 109 -24.73 -15.07 -18.27
N ALA A 110 -24.37 -15.22 -19.55
CA ALA A 110 -23.72 -16.43 -20.07
C ALA A 110 -22.33 -16.67 -19.48
N ASP A 111 -21.68 -15.62 -18.99
CA ASP A 111 -20.30 -15.64 -18.46
C ASP A 111 -20.27 -15.79 -16.92
N VAL A 112 -21.42 -15.65 -16.25
CA VAL A 112 -21.53 -15.85 -14.79
C VAL A 112 -21.21 -17.32 -14.47
N GLY A 113 -20.26 -17.54 -13.56
CA GLY A 113 -19.76 -18.89 -13.23
C GLY A 113 -18.55 -19.33 -14.05
N SER A 114 -18.17 -18.61 -15.12
CA SER A 114 -16.92 -18.85 -15.83
C SER A 114 -15.76 -18.22 -15.04
N ARG A 115 -14.83 -19.03 -14.53
CA ARG A 115 -13.61 -18.54 -13.85
C ARG A 115 -12.64 -17.80 -14.77
N LEU A 116 -12.90 -17.80 -16.08
CA LEU A 116 -12.02 -17.21 -17.09
C LEU A 116 -12.42 -15.77 -17.47
N ILE A 117 -13.66 -15.35 -17.14
CA ILE A 117 -14.19 -14.06 -17.57
C ILE A 117 -14.49 -13.21 -16.33
N ALA A 118 -13.69 -12.17 -16.14
CA ALA A 118 -13.88 -11.20 -15.07
C ALA A 118 -14.91 -10.12 -15.47
N PRO A 119 -15.63 -9.53 -14.51
CA PRO A 119 -16.47 -8.37 -14.74
C PRO A 119 -15.70 -7.22 -15.38
N ARG A 120 -16.37 -6.47 -16.28
CA ARG A 120 -15.80 -5.36 -17.07
C ARG A 120 -16.40 -4.03 -16.64
N PRO A 121 -15.70 -2.90 -16.82
CA PRO A 121 -16.26 -1.57 -16.59
C PRO A 121 -17.58 -1.36 -17.34
N VAL A 122 -18.55 -0.78 -16.64
CA VAL A 122 -19.88 -0.52 -17.17
C VAL A 122 -19.83 0.51 -18.31
N LYS A 123 -20.56 0.22 -19.42
CA LYS A 123 -20.71 1.13 -20.58
C LYS A 123 -22.16 1.35 -20.96
N THR A 124 -23.08 0.72 -20.26
CA THR A 124 -24.54 0.76 -20.51
C THR A 124 -25.27 0.85 -19.18
N VAL A 125 -26.56 1.12 -19.21
CA VAL A 125 -27.43 1.10 -18.04
C VAL A 125 -28.41 -0.08 -18.14
N PRO A 126 -28.87 -0.65 -17.01
CA PRO A 126 -29.94 -1.65 -17.01
C PRO A 126 -31.25 -1.05 -17.47
N SER A 127 -32.22 -1.90 -17.83
CA SER A 127 -33.54 -1.45 -18.19
C SER A 127 -34.31 -0.93 -16.98
N HIS A 128 -35.34 -0.12 -17.21
CA HIS A 128 -36.32 0.24 -16.18
C HIS A 128 -36.89 -1.03 -15.52
N PHE A 129 -37.10 -0.94 -14.22
CA PHE A 129 -37.63 -2.00 -13.37
C PHE A 129 -36.72 -3.23 -13.25
N ALA A 130 -35.43 -3.08 -13.64
CA ALA A 130 -34.43 -4.09 -13.34
C ALA A 130 -34.36 -4.31 -11.82
N SER A 131 -34.40 -5.58 -11.40
CA SER A 131 -34.35 -5.95 -9.98
C SER A 131 -32.99 -5.61 -9.36
N VAL A 132 -33.04 -5.00 -8.18
CA VAL A 132 -31.88 -4.67 -7.35
C VAL A 132 -31.90 -5.59 -6.14
N ALA A 133 -30.76 -6.23 -5.86
CA ALA A 133 -30.55 -7.07 -4.68
C ALA A 133 -29.24 -6.73 -3.97
N GLU A 134 -29.11 -7.13 -2.72
CA GLU A 134 -27.81 -7.13 -2.03
C GLU A 134 -26.83 -8.05 -2.78
N ALA A 135 -25.56 -7.66 -2.83
CA ALA A 135 -24.53 -8.55 -3.37
C ALA A 135 -24.31 -9.74 -2.41
N GLY A 136 -24.30 -10.96 -2.95
CA GLY A 136 -24.00 -12.17 -2.18
C GLY A 136 -22.50 -12.43 -2.06
N GLU A 137 -22.14 -13.49 -1.32
CA GLU A 137 -20.73 -13.92 -1.18
C GLU A 137 -20.10 -14.31 -2.53
N GLU A 138 -20.89 -14.96 -3.39
CA GLU A 138 -20.44 -15.35 -4.74
C GLU A 138 -20.17 -14.12 -5.61
N ASP A 139 -21.00 -13.08 -5.51
CA ASP A 139 -20.84 -11.83 -6.24
C ASP A 139 -19.55 -11.10 -5.83
N ILE A 140 -19.27 -11.03 -4.53
CA ILE A 140 -18.04 -10.44 -4.00
C ILE A 140 -16.82 -11.28 -4.44
N GLY A 141 -16.89 -12.60 -4.36
CA GLY A 141 -15.85 -13.50 -4.85
C GLY A 141 -15.59 -13.37 -6.35
N LEU A 142 -16.65 -13.19 -7.16
CA LEU A 142 -16.55 -12.99 -8.60
C LEU A 142 -15.84 -11.65 -8.93
N VAL A 143 -16.13 -10.59 -8.18
CA VAL A 143 -15.57 -9.25 -8.41
C VAL A 143 -14.15 -9.15 -7.85
N PHE A 144 -13.91 -9.49 -6.59
CA PHE A 144 -12.65 -9.23 -5.89
C PHE A 144 -11.72 -10.44 -5.82
N GLY A 145 -12.14 -11.58 -6.38
CA GLY A 145 -11.37 -12.82 -6.33
C GLY A 145 -11.32 -13.45 -4.92
N THR A 146 -10.61 -14.55 -4.85
CA THR A 146 -10.31 -15.26 -3.60
C THR A 146 -8.81 -15.19 -3.32
N GLU A 147 -8.39 -15.42 -2.09
CA GLU A 147 -6.99 -15.38 -1.73
C GLU A 147 -6.20 -16.50 -2.44
N ASP A 148 -5.20 -16.11 -3.25
CA ASP A 148 -4.35 -16.98 -4.05
C ASP A 148 -2.88 -16.55 -3.98
N GLU A 149 -2.06 -16.91 -4.99
CA GLU A 149 -0.63 -16.54 -5.06
C GLU A 149 -0.40 -15.04 -5.23
N THR A 150 -1.37 -14.29 -5.74
CA THR A 150 -1.27 -12.86 -6.05
C THR A 150 -2.28 -11.98 -5.32
N HIS A 151 -3.39 -12.58 -4.94
CA HIS A 151 -4.45 -11.90 -4.21
C HIS A 151 -4.27 -12.07 -2.70
N PHE A 152 -4.39 -10.97 -1.98
CA PHE A 152 -4.20 -10.91 -0.54
C PHE A 152 -5.43 -10.32 0.15
N TYR A 153 -5.92 -11.04 1.17
CA TYR A 153 -7.06 -10.61 1.98
C TYR A 153 -6.73 -9.38 2.81
N VAL A 154 -7.44 -8.27 2.57
CA VAL A 154 -7.23 -6.97 3.22
C VAL A 154 -8.38 -6.53 4.14
N GLY A 155 -9.56 -7.09 3.99
CA GLY A 155 -10.72 -6.72 4.79
C GLY A 155 -12.03 -7.33 4.26
N LYS A 156 -13.14 -6.95 4.89
CA LYS A 156 -14.49 -7.39 4.53
C LYS A 156 -15.34 -6.16 4.23
N PRO A 157 -16.34 -6.23 3.33
CA PRO A 157 -17.35 -5.18 3.21
C PRO A 157 -18.00 -4.91 4.58
N LEU A 158 -18.58 -3.72 4.78
CA LEU A 158 -19.08 -3.32 6.11
C LEU A 158 -20.19 -4.25 6.63
N ASP A 159 -21.05 -4.73 5.73
CA ASP A 159 -22.26 -5.49 6.07
C ASP A 159 -22.15 -6.99 5.74
N MET A 160 -20.95 -7.48 5.42
CA MET A 160 -20.73 -8.84 4.97
C MET A 160 -19.52 -9.48 5.63
N GLU A 161 -19.52 -10.79 5.74
CA GLU A 161 -18.38 -11.56 6.25
C GLU A 161 -17.43 -12.06 5.15
N THR A 162 -17.74 -11.79 3.90
CA THR A 162 -16.97 -12.20 2.72
C THR A 162 -15.65 -11.45 2.64
N ARG A 163 -14.58 -12.15 2.27
CA ARG A 163 -13.23 -11.58 2.17
C ARG A 163 -13.08 -10.76 0.89
N VAL A 164 -12.59 -9.54 1.02
CA VAL A 164 -12.12 -8.71 -0.10
C VAL A 164 -10.61 -8.90 -0.25
N CYS A 165 -10.18 -9.25 -1.45
CA CYS A 165 -8.77 -9.42 -1.77
C CYS A 165 -8.29 -8.32 -2.71
N VAL A 166 -7.02 -7.94 -2.57
CA VAL A 166 -6.31 -6.99 -3.44
C VAL A 166 -5.32 -7.75 -4.29
N ASP A 167 -5.29 -7.48 -5.59
CA ASP A 167 -4.27 -7.98 -6.49
C ASP A 167 -2.94 -7.24 -6.22
N LEU A 168 -2.03 -7.91 -5.52
CA LEU A 168 -0.74 -7.33 -5.15
C LEU A 168 0.20 -7.14 -6.35
N LYS A 169 0.10 -7.94 -7.41
CA LYS A 169 0.87 -7.69 -8.64
C LYS A 169 0.46 -6.38 -9.28
N ARG A 170 -0.83 -6.08 -9.30
CA ARG A 170 -1.34 -4.80 -9.79
C ARG A 170 -1.01 -3.65 -8.83
N LEU A 171 -1.00 -3.91 -7.51
CA LEU A 171 -0.62 -2.90 -6.50
C LEU A 171 0.82 -2.43 -6.73
N VAL A 172 1.76 -3.36 -6.88
CA VAL A 172 3.19 -3.05 -7.04
C VAL A 172 3.58 -2.64 -8.46
N ALA A 173 2.72 -2.85 -9.45
CA ALA A 173 2.96 -2.45 -10.84
C ALA A 173 2.86 -0.92 -11.06
N ARG A 174 2.31 -0.18 -10.13
CA ARG A 174 2.20 1.28 -10.12
C ARG A 174 2.40 1.80 -8.71
N SER A 175 2.83 3.06 -8.60
CA SER A 175 2.85 3.74 -7.31
C SER A 175 1.47 3.71 -6.66
N SER A 176 1.44 3.53 -5.34
CA SER A 176 0.23 3.38 -4.55
C SER A 176 0.26 4.32 -3.35
N GLY A 177 -0.90 4.69 -2.81
CA GLY A 177 -1.01 5.59 -1.67
C GLY A 177 -1.89 5.04 -0.56
N VAL A 178 -1.49 5.26 0.69
CA VAL A 178 -2.28 5.05 1.90
C VAL A 178 -2.54 6.41 2.53
N PHE A 179 -3.78 6.88 2.49
CA PHE A 179 -4.16 8.20 2.95
C PHE A 179 -5.12 8.14 4.14
N GLY A 180 -5.17 9.21 4.92
CA GLY A 180 -6.11 9.33 6.02
C GLY A 180 -5.59 10.22 7.15
N LYS A 181 -6.47 10.72 7.98
CA LYS A 181 -6.16 11.52 9.15
C LYS A 181 -5.29 10.76 10.17
N SER A 182 -4.62 11.48 11.05
CA SER A 182 -3.88 10.85 12.17
C SER A 182 -4.82 10.01 13.05
N GLY A 183 -4.36 8.84 13.49
CA GLY A 183 -5.13 7.93 14.34
C GLY A 183 -6.16 7.05 13.62
N THR A 184 -6.32 7.16 12.29
CA THR A 184 -7.31 6.34 11.53
C THR A 184 -6.81 4.95 11.14
N GLY A 185 -5.60 4.56 11.55
CA GLY A 185 -5.05 3.22 11.32
C GLY A 185 -4.18 3.07 10.08
N LYS A 186 -3.69 4.19 9.45
CA LYS A 186 -2.80 4.15 8.29
C LYS A 186 -1.59 3.22 8.47
N THR A 187 -0.87 3.34 9.59
CA THR A 187 0.32 2.53 9.87
C THR A 187 0.00 1.03 9.91
N PHE A 188 -1.15 0.64 10.50
CA PHE A 188 -1.58 -0.76 10.53
C PHE A 188 -1.92 -1.27 9.15
N LEU A 189 -2.63 -0.46 8.37
CA LEU A 189 -2.99 -0.80 7.00
C LEU A 189 -1.76 -0.90 6.10
N THR A 190 -0.80 0.01 6.25
CA THR A 190 0.49 -0.05 5.55
C THR A 190 1.26 -1.32 5.92
N ARG A 191 1.36 -1.66 7.21
CA ARG A 191 1.98 -2.92 7.67
C ARG A 191 1.27 -4.15 7.09
N LEU A 192 -0.05 -4.12 6.99
CA LEU A 192 -0.84 -5.20 6.40
C LEU A 192 -0.49 -5.38 4.92
N LEU A 193 -0.46 -4.30 4.13
CA LEU A 193 -0.08 -4.33 2.71
C LEU A 193 1.36 -4.78 2.51
N LEU A 194 2.31 -4.24 3.27
CA LEU A 194 3.72 -4.66 3.25
C LEU A 194 3.86 -6.14 3.60
N SER A 195 3.12 -6.62 4.60
CA SER A 195 3.08 -8.05 4.96
C SER A 195 2.55 -8.91 3.82
N GLY A 196 1.53 -8.44 3.10
CA GLY A 196 1.00 -9.10 1.91
C GLY A 196 2.06 -9.22 0.81
N ILE A 197 2.79 -8.13 0.52
CA ILE A 197 3.89 -8.12 -0.47
C ILE A 197 4.97 -9.13 -0.07
N VAL A 198 5.34 -9.18 1.22
CA VAL A 198 6.30 -10.17 1.75
C VAL A 198 5.77 -11.59 1.59
N LEU A 199 4.50 -11.86 1.98
CA LEU A 199 3.92 -13.21 1.94
C LEU A 199 3.80 -13.76 0.52
N LYS A 200 3.32 -12.94 -0.41
CA LYS A 200 3.08 -13.35 -1.82
C LYS A 200 4.32 -13.22 -2.70
N ASP A 201 5.41 -12.65 -2.17
CA ASP A 201 6.71 -12.52 -2.86
C ASP A 201 6.64 -11.80 -4.22
N VAL A 202 5.74 -10.82 -4.34
CA VAL A 202 5.50 -10.09 -5.61
C VAL A 202 6.51 -8.98 -5.86
N ALA A 203 7.16 -8.46 -4.81
CA ALA A 203 8.17 -7.40 -4.86
C ALA A 203 9.05 -7.46 -3.61
N VAL A 204 10.16 -6.71 -3.59
CA VAL A 204 10.89 -6.38 -2.37
C VAL A 204 10.49 -5.00 -1.87
N ASN A 205 10.58 -4.77 -0.56
CA ASN A 205 10.26 -3.49 0.07
C ASN A 205 11.51 -2.81 0.59
N LEU A 206 11.62 -1.50 0.36
CA LEU A 206 12.48 -0.59 1.11
C LEU A 206 11.58 0.38 1.87
N VAL A 207 11.59 0.32 3.20
CA VAL A 207 10.75 1.16 4.05
C VAL A 207 11.62 2.19 4.76
N PHE A 208 11.38 3.47 4.53
CA PHE A 208 11.96 4.56 5.30
C PHE A 208 11.14 4.77 6.57
N ASP A 209 11.61 4.20 7.68
CA ASP A 209 10.90 4.15 8.97
C ASP A 209 11.34 5.30 9.88
N MET A 210 10.73 6.45 9.68
CA MET A 210 11.05 7.68 10.41
C MET A 210 10.73 7.58 11.90
N HIS A 211 9.70 6.83 12.25
CA HIS A 211 9.18 6.74 13.62
C HIS A 211 9.47 5.41 14.32
N SER A 212 10.26 4.53 13.67
CA SER A 212 10.57 3.17 14.18
C SER A 212 9.31 2.34 14.44
N GLU A 213 8.34 2.38 13.52
CA GLU A 213 7.05 1.70 13.62
C GLU A 213 6.97 0.41 12.82
N TYR A 214 7.82 0.19 11.80
CA TYR A 214 7.70 -0.95 10.88
C TYR A 214 8.64 -2.10 11.20
N GLY A 215 9.86 -1.80 11.64
CA GLY A 215 10.90 -2.80 11.86
C GLY A 215 10.57 -3.73 13.02
N TRP A 216 10.40 -3.18 14.19
CA TRP A 216 10.18 -3.88 15.43
C TRP A 216 8.81 -3.59 16.04
N SER A 217 8.54 -4.20 17.22
CA SER A 217 7.29 -3.97 17.92
C SER A 217 7.10 -2.50 18.30
N GLY A 218 5.89 -2.01 18.04
CA GLY A 218 5.41 -0.72 18.50
C GLY A 218 4.33 -0.88 19.58
N LYS A 219 4.01 0.20 20.28
CA LYS A 219 2.83 0.25 21.17
C LYS A 219 1.65 0.79 20.37
N ALA A 220 0.56 0.03 20.33
CA ALA A 220 -0.72 0.56 19.88
C ALA A 220 -1.37 1.38 21.01
N ASP A 221 -2.28 2.30 20.65
CA ASP A 221 -3.14 2.95 21.63
C ASP A 221 -3.83 1.90 22.50
N GLY A 222 -3.66 1.99 23.82
CA GLY A 222 -4.21 1.03 24.77
C GLY A 222 -3.26 -0.08 25.22
N SER A 223 -1.93 0.12 25.17
CA SER A 223 -0.89 -0.81 25.71
C SER A 223 -0.77 -2.18 25.03
N ARG A 224 -1.43 -2.43 23.90
CA ARG A 224 -1.28 -3.69 23.15
C ARG A 224 0.00 -3.64 22.33
N GLU A 225 0.90 -4.61 22.52
CA GLU A 225 2.11 -4.75 21.73
C GLU A 225 1.76 -5.24 20.31
N VAL A 226 2.25 -4.51 19.30
CA VAL A 226 2.04 -4.82 17.88
C VAL A 226 3.35 -5.26 17.28
N LYS A 227 3.38 -6.45 16.68
CA LYS A 227 4.60 -7.00 16.06
C LYS A 227 5.01 -6.18 14.84
N GLY A 228 6.31 -5.88 14.74
CA GLY A 228 6.92 -5.34 13.54
C GLY A 228 7.17 -6.41 12.47
N LEU A 229 7.54 -5.96 11.27
CA LEU A 229 7.82 -6.84 10.14
C LEU A 229 8.97 -7.81 10.41
N LYS A 230 10.04 -7.36 11.12
CA LYS A 230 11.16 -8.23 11.51
C LYS A 230 10.71 -9.38 12.39
N GLN A 231 9.84 -9.12 13.36
CA GLN A 231 9.31 -10.16 14.25
C GLN A 231 8.37 -11.13 13.51
N LEU A 232 7.64 -10.64 12.50
CA LEU A 232 6.76 -11.48 11.69
C LEU A 232 7.53 -12.30 10.66
N PHE A 233 8.59 -11.79 10.06
CA PHE A 233 9.23 -12.38 8.88
C PHE A 233 10.71 -12.74 9.05
N ASN A 234 11.31 -12.49 10.22
CA ASN A 234 12.69 -12.88 10.58
C ASN A 234 13.72 -12.59 9.46
N ASP A 235 14.29 -13.64 8.88
CA ASP A 235 15.38 -13.54 7.88
C ASP A 235 14.98 -12.88 6.57
N ARG A 236 13.68 -12.78 6.28
CA ARG A 236 13.19 -12.08 5.07
C ARG A 236 13.26 -10.55 5.20
N ILE A 237 13.37 -10.03 6.43
CA ILE A 237 13.50 -8.60 6.71
C ILE A 237 14.91 -8.34 7.25
N ALA A 238 15.58 -7.32 6.70
CA ALA A 238 16.80 -6.76 7.24
C ALA A 238 16.50 -5.37 7.81
N VAL A 239 16.88 -5.13 9.05
CA VAL A 239 16.73 -3.81 9.69
C VAL A 239 18.08 -3.10 9.63
N PHE A 240 18.09 -1.97 8.95
CA PHE A 240 19.18 -1.02 8.88
C PHE A 240 18.88 0.15 9.81
N THR A 241 19.87 0.72 10.49
CA THR A 241 19.66 1.85 11.39
C THR A 241 20.68 2.95 11.18
N LEU A 242 20.23 4.20 11.27
CA LEU A 242 21.11 5.39 11.38
C LEU A 242 21.53 5.65 12.83
N ASP A 243 20.81 5.08 13.81
CA ASP A 243 21.03 5.29 15.24
C ASP A 243 21.08 3.95 16.01
N PRO A 244 22.23 3.27 16.00
CA PRO A 244 22.39 2.00 16.70
C PRO A 244 22.12 2.12 18.21
N LYS A 245 22.36 3.30 18.80
CA LYS A 245 22.11 3.54 20.22
C LYS A 245 20.60 3.54 20.53
N SER A 246 19.78 4.13 19.66
CA SER A 246 18.31 4.08 19.81
C SER A 246 17.79 2.64 19.73
N SER A 247 18.34 1.82 18.86
CA SER A 247 17.96 0.42 18.76
C SER A 247 18.31 -0.35 20.04
N LEU A 248 19.52 -0.14 20.58
CA LEU A 248 19.94 -0.73 21.86
C LEU A 248 19.07 -0.27 23.04
N ASP A 249 18.74 1.02 23.13
CA ASP A 249 17.88 1.57 24.19
C ASP A 249 16.47 0.97 24.16
N ARG A 250 15.98 0.55 22.98
CA ARG A 250 14.72 -0.17 22.80
C ARG A 250 14.84 -1.69 23.03
N GLY A 251 16.05 -2.20 23.27
CA GLY A 251 16.32 -3.62 23.45
C GLY A 251 16.16 -4.44 22.17
N VAL A 252 16.37 -3.82 21.00
CA VAL A 252 16.29 -4.48 19.67
C VAL A 252 17.62 -4.40 18.95
N ALA A 253 17.91 -5.39 18.08
CA ALA A 253 19.11 -5.42 17.29
C ALA A 253 18.83 -5.00 15.84
N ALA A 254 19.61 -4.05 15.32
CA ALA A 254 19.67 -3.81 13.89
C ALA A 254 20.62 -4.80 13.23
N ASP A 255 20.30 -5.23 12.00
CA ASP A 255 21.20 -6.12 11.23
C ASP A 255 22.43 -5.34 10.72
N HIS A 256 22.27 -4.04 10.40
CA HIS A 256 23.33 -3.18 9.86
C HIS A 256 23.19 -1.74 10.35
N VAL A 257 24.34 -1.09 10.57
CA VAL A 257 24.41 0.36 10.80
C VAL A 257 24.69 1.05 9.48
N VAL A 258 23.95 2.11 9.18
CA VAL A 258 24.13 2.90 7.96
C VAL A 258 25.05 4.06 8.21
N GLU A 259 26.10 4.16 7.40
CA GLU A 259 26.97 5.32 7.29
C GLU A 259 26.92 5.85 5.85
N ILE A 260 26.92 7.16 5.70
CA ILE A 260 26.96 7.85 4.40
C ILE A 260 28.23 8.67 4.33
N GLY A 261 29.05 8.41 3.32
CA GLY A 261 30.26 9.18 3.05
C GLY A 261 29.96 10.53 2.41
N TYR A 262 30.78 11.53 2.66
CA TYR A 262 30.68 12.83 2.00
C TYR A 262 30.82 12.74 0.48
N ASP A 263 31.53 11.73 -0.01
CA ASP A 263 31.67 11.41 -1.43
C ASP A 263 30.39 10.90 -2.09
N GLN A 264 29.38 10.55 -1.30
CA GLN A 264 28.07 10.09 -1.78
C GLN A 264 27.04 11.23 -1.88
N ILE A 265 27.38 12.42 -1.36
CA ILE A 265 26.52 13.61 -1.35
C ILE A 265 26.84 14.47 -2.59
N GLU A 266 25.84 14.69 -3.42
CA GLU A 266 25.94 15.49 -4.65
C GLU A 266 25.45 16.93 -4.44
N PRO A 267 25.86 17.88 -5.30
CA PRO A 267 25.38 19.25 -5.25
C PRO A 267 23.85 19.36 -5.25
N GLU A 268 23.18 18.50 -6.00
CA GLU A 268 21.73 18.43 -6.14
C GLU A 268 21.04 18.09 -4.81
N ASP A 269 21.67 17.32 -3.93
CA ASP A 269 21.13 17.02 -2.59
C ASP A 269 21.03 18.29 -1.73
N PHE A 270 21.90 19.28 -1.94
CA PHE A 270 21.84 20.56 -1.25
C PHE A 270 20.73 21.48 -1.79
N GLU A 271 20.35 21.34 -3.04
CA GLU A 271 19.19 22.07 -3.60
C GLU A 271 17.91 21.63 -2.91
N LEU A 272 17.77 20.32 -2.65
CA LEU A 272 16.63 19.76 -1.91
C LEU A 272 16.62 20.23 -0.44
N LEU A 273 17.79 20.39 0.15
CA LEU A 273 17.95 20.88 1.52
C LEU A 273 17.90 22.41 1.62
N ARG A 274 17.68 23.13 0.51
CA ARG A 274 17.77 24.59 0.47
C ARG A 274 16.91 25.27 1.53
N GLU A 275 15.65 24.88 1.63
CA GLU A 275 14.73 25.42 2.64
C GLU A 275 15.08 24.96 4.05
N ALA A 276 15.37 23.68 4.23
CA ALA A 276 15.71 23.10 5.52
C ALA A 276 17.00 23.69 6.12
N LEU A 277 17.96 24.04 5.27
CA LEU A 277 19.22 24.69 5.65
C LEU A 277 19.18 26.21 5.51
N ASP A 278 18.03 26.79 5.12
CA ASP A 278 17.90 28.23 4.86
C ASP A 278 19.00 28.73 3.89
N MET A 279 19.19 28.01 2.76
CA MET A 279 20.24 28.35 1.78
C MET A 279 19.71 29.32 0.73
N THR A 280 20.58 30.26 0.36
CA THR A 280 20.33 31.17 -0.77
C THR A 280 20.71 30.50 -2.09
N GLN A 281 20.15 30.98 -3.21
CA GLN A 281 20.52 30.53 -4.54
C GLN A 281 22.03 30.64 -4.80
N ALA A 282 22.65 31.75 -4.37
CA ALA A 282 24.09 31.96 -4.51
C ALA A 282 24.94 30.92 -3.73
N GLN A 283 24.42 30.38 -2.62
CA GLN A 283 25.08 29.29 -1.89
C GLN A 283 24.98 27.96 -2.66
N CYS A 284 23.83 27.62 -3.24
CA CYS A 284 23.68 26.45 -4.09
C CYS A 284 24.59 26.53 -5.33
N GLU A 285 24.61 27.66 -6.02
CA GLU A 285 25.54 27.87 -7.14
C GLU A 285 27.01 27.75 -6.75
N SER A 286 27.37 28.18 -5.53
CA SER A 286 28.72 28.03 -5.00
C SER A 286 29.06 26.55 -4.80
N ILE A 287 28.13 25.72 -4.33
CA ILE A 287 28.30 24.27 -4.19
C ILE A 287 28.60 23.62 -5.53
N HIS A 288 27.81 23.90 -6.57
CA HIS A 288 28.05 23.36 -7.91
C HIS A 288 29.44 23.73 -8.45
N ARG A 289 29.91 24.95 -8.20
CA ARG A 289 31.26 25.36 -8.61
C ARG A 289 32.35 24.66 -7.80
N LEU A 290 32.15 24.49 -6.50
CA LEU A 290 33.09 23.75 -5.64
C LEU A 290 33.18 22.29 -6.06
N ALA A 291 32.05 21.62 -6.27
CA ALA A 291 32.00 20.24 -6.72
C ALA A 291 32.60 20.02 -8.11
N GLY A 292 32.27 20.90 -9.06
CA GLY A 292 32.79 20.83 -10.44
C GLY A 292 34.31 20.92 -10.53
N LYS A 293 34.99 21.53 -9.53
CA LYS A 293 36.45 21.65 -9.47
C LYS A 293 37.12 20.71 -8.46
N GLY A 294 36.40 20.37 -7.36
CA GLY A 294 36.93 19.52 -6.29
C GLY A 294 36.69 18.01 -6.53
N GLY A 295 35.87 17.66 -7.52
CA GLY A 295 35.51 16.26 -7.78
C GLY A 295 34.76 15.59 -6.61
N PRO A 296 34.76 14.26 -6.50
CA PRO A 296 33.98 13.54 -5.48
C PRO A 296 34.35 13.87 -4.02
N SER A 297 35.55 14.38 -3.78
CA SER A 297 36.04 14.71 -2.42
C SER A 297 35.80 16.18 -2.04
N TRP A 298 35.05 16.95 -2.86
CA TRP A 298 34.86 18.39 -2.67
C TRP A 298 34.29 18.75 -1.30
N LEU A 299 33.32 17.99 -0.83
CA LEU A 299 32.61 18.26 0.43
C LEU A 299 33.52 18.03 1.64
N ALA A 300 34.27 16.92 1.64
CA ALA A 300 35.25 16.63 2.68
C ALA A 300 36.32 17.71 2.74
N ALA A 301 36.90 18.05 1.58
CA ALA A 301 37.91 19.10 1.47
C ALA A 301 37.36 20.46 1.94
N PHE A 302 36.14 20.86 1.54
CA PHE A 302 35.56 22.12 1.94
C PHE A 302 35.21 22.16 3.44
N ALA A 303 34.72 21.05 3.99
CA ALA A 303 34.39 20.97 5.42
C ALA A 303 35.58 21.14 6.35
N GLU A 304 36.79 20.81 5.90
CA GLU A 304 38.06 20.94 6.67
C GLU A 304 38.70 22.32 6.54
N THR A 305 38.23 23.17 5.62
CA THR A 305 38.88 24.47 5.36
C THR A 305 38.79 25.42 6.55
N ASP A 306 39.90 26.11 6.82
CA ASP A 306 39.93 27.26 7.71
C ASP A 306 39.41 28.56 6.99
N ALA A 307 39.35 29.68 7.73
CA ALA A 307 38.87 30.93 7.18
C ALA A 307 39.77 31.50 6.07
N GLN A 308 41.11 31.30 6.18
CA GLN A 308 42.08 31.80 5.21
C GLN A 308 42.05 30.97 3.94
N GLU A 309 41.92 29.65 4.06
CA GLU A 309 41.77 28.74 2.93
C GLU A 309 40.48 29.01 2.15
N ARG A 310 39.35 29.29 2.84
CA ARG A 310 38.09 29.68 2.19
C ARG A 310 38.20 31.01 1.42
N GLU A 311 38.95 31.98 1.94
CA GLU A 311 39.21 33.24 1.24
C GLU A 311 40.01 32.98 -0.04
N GLN A 312 41.02 32.11 0.02
CA GLN A 312 41.80 31.70 -1.14
C GLN A 312 40.99 30.91 -2.17
N MET A 313 40.14 30.00 -1.71
CA MET A 313 39.19 29.28 -2.57
C MET A 313 38.22 30.22 -3.25
N ALA A 314 37.71 31.23 -2.53
CA ALA A 314 36.83 32.23 -3.09
C ALA A 314 37.48 32.98 -4.26
N LEU A 315 38.74 33.40 -4.11
CA LEU A 315 39.52 34.05 -5.16
C LEU A 315 39.74 33.10 -6.35
N THR A 316 40.14 31.86 -6.07
CA THR A 316 40.47 30.86 -7.10
C THR A 316 39.26 30.45 -7.94
N TYR A 317 38.11 30.35 -7.31
CA TYR A 317 36.86 29.87 -7.95
C TYR A 317 35.93 31.00 -8.38
N GLY A 318 36.27 32.25 -8.13
CA GLY A 318 35.47 33.43 -8.46
C GLY A 318 34.17 33.46 -7.65
N LEU A 319 34.23 33.14 -6.36
CA LEU A 319 33.14 33.08 -5.41
C LEU A 319 33.23 34.23 -4.39
N ASN A 320 32.14 34.53 -3.69
CA ASN A 320 32.14 35.51 -2.63
C ASN A 320 32.61 34.88 -1.30
N PRO A 321 33.67 35.40 -0.61
CA PRO A 321 34.14 34.85 0.64
C PRO A 321 33.11 34.83 1.75
N GLY A 322 32.23 35.83 1.83
CA GLY A 322 31.12 35.88 2.79
C GLY A 322 30.12 34.77 2.58
N THR A 323 29.80 34.48 1.31
CA THR A 323 28.91 33.34 0.93
C THR A 323 29.53 32.01 1.35
N LEU A 324 30.82 31.79 1.11
CA LEU A 324 31.52 30.55 1.51
C LEU A 324 31.59 30.37 3.04
N ASN A 325 31.78 31.43 3.79
CA ASN A 325 31.82 31.35 5.25
C ASN A 325 30.44 31.00 5.84
N VAL A 326 29.35 31.51 5.25
CA VAL A 326 27.99 31.11 5.67
C VAL A 326 27.71 29.68 5.26
N LEU A 327 28.07 29.29 4.04
CA LEU A 327 27.92 27.93 3.53
C LEU A 327 28.65 26.91 4.41
N HIS A 328 29.89 27.19 4.77
CA HIS A 328 30.69 26.33 5.65
C HIS A 328 29.98 26.05 6.99
N ARG A 329 29.42 27.08 7.64
CA ARG A 329 28.66 26.90 8.89
C ARG A 329 27.40 26.04 8.70
N LYS A 330 26.75 26.10 7.54
CA LYS A 330 25.59 25.26 7.22
C LYS A 330 26.00 23.81 6.98
N ILE A 331 27.10 23.58 6.28
CA ILE A 331 27.68 22.25 6.09
C ILE A 331 28.18 21.66 7.43
N GLU A 332 28.82 22.48 8.27
CA GLU A 332 29.20 22.06 9.63
C GLU A 332 28.01 21.60 10.48
N ARG A 333 26.81 22.17 10.26
CA ARG A 333 25.59 21.68 10.92
C ARG A 333 25.23 20.27 10.47
N LEU A 334 25.36 19.96 9.18
CA LEU A 334 25.13 18.60 8.65
C LEU A 334 26.19 17.61 9.17
N SER A 335 27.45 18.03 9.28
CA SER A 335 28.54 17.17 9.78
C SER A 335 28.35 16.69 11.22
N ARG A 336 27.41 17.30 11.98
CA ARG A 336 27.02 16.85 13.32
C ARG A 336 26.11 15.62 13.32
N LEU A 337 25.60 15.21 12.15
CA LEU A 337 24.83 13.98 12.02
C LEU A 337 25.77 12.78 12.13
N PRO A 338 25.61 11.89 13.14
CA PRO A 338 26.61 10.86 13.44
C PRO A 338 26.77 9.81 12.33
N PHE A 339 25.77 9.65 11.47
CA PHE A 339 25.80 8.73 10.35
C PHE A 339 26.49 9.31 9.10
N LEU A 340 26.76 10.63 9.06
CA LEU A 340 27.59 11.23 8.03
C LEU A 340 29.05 11.12 8.40
N LYS A 341 29.87 10.58 7.50
CA LYS A 341 31.30 10.38 7.67
C LYS A 341 32.05 11.04 6.52
N GLN A 342 33.26 11.54 6.81
CA GLN A 342 34.14 11.99 5.71
C GLN A 342 34.39 10.85 4.72
N LYS A 343 34.61 9.64 5.27
CA LYS A 343 34.69 8.39 4.51
C LYS A 343 33.92 7.31 5.28
N ALA A 344 32.91 6.73 4.68
CA ALA A 344 32.21 5.61 5.27
C ALA A 344 33.11 4.37 5.32
N ALA A 345 33.01 3.59 6.40
CA ALA A 345 33.75 2.35 6.56
C ALA A 345 33.30 1.27 5.55
N GLU A 346 32.02 1.23 5.26
CA GLU A 346 31.41 0.35 4.26
C GLU A 346 30.42 1.15 3.39
N ASP A 347 30.23 0.71 2.15
CA ASP A 347 29.19 1.27 1.28
C ASP A 347 27.82 0.70 1.69
N SER A 348 27.16 1.43 2.57
CA SER A 348 25.82 1.06 3.08
C SER A 348 24.78 1.01 1.96
N VAL A 349 24.89 1.87 0.94
CA VAL A 349 23.99 1.87 -0.22
C VAL A 349 24.13 0.57 -0.99
N LYS A 350 25.36 0.16 -1.28
CA LYS A 350 25.65 -1.11 -1.96
C LYS A 350 25.10 -2.30 -1.16
N ARG A 351 25.27 -2.30 0.16
CA ARG A 351 24.76 -3.36 1.03
C ARG A 351 23.23 -3.46 1.04
N ILE A 352 22.55 -2.31 1.06
CA ILE A 352 21.09 -2.25 0.92
C ILE A 352 20.65 -2.85 -0.43
N LEU A 353 21.29 -2.42 -1.52
CA LEU A 353 21.01 -2.94 -2.87
C LEU A 353 21.22 -4.46 -2.97
N GLU A 354 22.35 -4.96 -2.47
CA GLU A 354 22.62 -6.41 -2.43
C GLU A 354 21.54 -7.16 -1.63
N THR A 355 21.14 -6.62 -0.48
CA THR A 355 20.06 -7.20 0.35
C THR A 355 18.75 -7.31 -0.41
N LEU A 356 18.35 -6.25 -1.11
CA LEU A 356 17.12 -6.21 -1.93
C LEU A 356 17.20 -7.18 -3.12
N GLN A 357 18.36 -7.23 -3.81
CA GLN A 357 18.57 -8.14 -4.93
C GLN A 357 18.51 -9.61 -4.53
N HIS A 358 18.94 -9.95 -3.31
CA HIS A 358 18.79 -11.29 -2.73
C HIS A 358 17.37 -11.61 -2.26
N GLY A 359 16.41 -10.73 -2.52
CA GLY A 359 14.99 -10.94 -2.19
C GLY A 359 14.63 -10.70 -0.72
N ARG A 360 15.52 -10.06 0.06
CA ARG A 360 15.22 -9.61 1.41
C ARG A 360 14.68 -8.19 1.38
N HIS A 361 13.71 -7.90 2.24
CA HIS A 361 13.13 -6.59 2.39
C HIS A 361 13.95 -5.78 3.39
N VAL A 362 14.02 -4.47 3.19
CA VAL A 362 14.81 -3.56 4.03
C VAL A 362 13.88 -2.59 4.75
N VAL A 363 14.08 -2.46 6.06
CA VAL A 363 13.51 -1.38 6.88
C VAL A 363 14.66 -0.54 7.38
N LEU A 364 14.68 0.74 7.03
CA LEU A 364 15.67 1.71 7.46
C LEU A 364 15.12 2.58 8.57
N GLU A 365 15.56 2.34 9.80
CA GLU A 365 15.16 3.10 10.98
C GLU A 365 16.03 4.36 11.16
N PHE A 366 15.39 5.49 11.39
CA PHE A 366 16.07 6.78 11.65
C PHE A 366 16.40 6.98 13.13
N GLY A 367 15.68 6.32 14.04
CA GLY A 367 15.88 6.45 15.47
C GLY A 367 15.65 7.89 15.95
N ARG A 368 16.65 8.49 16.64
CA ARG A 368 16.61 9.89 17.09
C ARG A 368 16.99 10.90 16.01
N HIS A 369 17.47 10.43 14.83
CA HIS A 369 17.83 11.28 13.69
C HIS A 369 16.64 11.49 12.75
N ASN A 370 15.46 11.69 13.33
CA ASN A 370 14.19 11.88 12.64
C ASN A 370 13.89 13.35 12.29
N SER A 371 14.93 14.20 12.21
CA SER A 371 14.76 15.55 11.68
C SER A 371 14.43 15.49 10.18
N LEU A 372 13.69 16.48 9.71
CA LEU A 372 13.30 16.56 8.30
C LEU A 372 14.52 16.59 7.37
N ASP A 373 15.56 17.35 7.76
CA ASP A 373 16.82 17.48 7.00
C ASP A 373 17.49 16.11 6.80
N ALA A 374 17.61 15.34 7.90
CA ALA A 374 18.20 13.99 7.86
C ALA A 374 17.37 13.04 7.01
N TYR A 375 16.05 13.11 7.14
CA TYR A 375 15.14 12.27 6.39
C TYR A 375 15.22 12.55 4.87
N ILE A 376 15.11 13.82 4.47
CA ILE A 376 15.21 14.22 3.06
C ILE A 376 16.56 13.78 2.48
N LEU A 377 17.68 14.10 3.17
CA LEU A 377 19.02 13.78 2.68
C LEU A 377 19.20 12.27 2.48
N VAL A 378 18.94 11.47 3.51
CA VAL A 378 19.17 10.02 3.47
C VAL A 378 18.25 9.36 2.45
N ALA A 379 16.95 9.68 2.48
CA ALA A 379 15.98 9.09 1.57
C ALA A 379 16.30 9.42 0.11
N ASN A 380 16.70 10.67 -0.19
CA ASN A 380 17.06 11.07 -1.55
C ASN A 380 18.33 10.37 -2.03
N ILE A 381 19.42 10.39 -1.24
CA ILE A 381 20.69 9.74 -1.63
C ILE A 381 20.47 8.24 -1.90
N LEU A 382 19.84 7.53 -0.97
CA LEU A 382 19.62 6.09 -1.13
C LEU A 382 18.74 5.79 -2.33
N THR A 383 17.66 6.53 -2.49
CA THR A 383 16.69 6.28 -3.58
C THR A 383 17.32 6.60 -4.94
N ARG A 384 18.08 7.68 -5.06
CA ARG A 384 18.82 8.03 -6.29
C ARG A 384 19.78 6.92 -6.70
N ARG A 385 20.61 6.44 -5.79
CA ARG A 385 21.57 5.35 -6.05
C ARG A 385 20.88 4.04 -6.43
N ILE A 386 19.77 3.73 -5.76
CA ILE A 386 18.97 2.55 -6.07
C ILE A 386 18.37 2.69 -7.47
N HIS A 387 17.85 3.86 -7.79
CA HIS A 387 17.30 4.15 -9.11
C HIS A 387 18.33 3.96 -10.21
N GLU A 388 19.50 4.61 -10.10
CA GLU A 388 20.61 4.49 -11.05
C GLU A 388 20.96 3.01 -11.29
N ARG A 389 21.03 2.24 -10.22
CA ARG A 389 21.35 0.81 -10.32
C ARG A 389 20.26 0.00 -11.04
N TYR A 390 18.98 0.30 -10.79
CA TYR A 390 17.87 -0.37 -11.48
C TYR A 390 17.81 -0.01 -12.97
N VAL A 391 18.12 1.24 -13.31
CA VAL A 391 18.28 1.68 -14.72
C VAL A 391 19.41 0.91 -15.40
N GLU A 392 20.61 0.89 -14.80
CA GLU A 392 21.75 0.14 -15.35
C GLU A 392 21.45 -1.35 -15.58
N MET A 393 20.79 -2.01 -14.61
CA MET A 393 20.40 -3.41 -14.75
C MET A 393 19.44 -3.60 -15.91
N THR A 394 18.45 -2.73 -16.05
CA THR A 394 17.46 -2.79 -17.13
C THR A 394 18.12 -2.54 -18.49
N ASP A 395 19.03 -1.58 -18.59
CA ASP A 395 19.75 -1.25 -19.82
C ASP A 395 20.68 -2.39 -20.27
N ARG A 396 21.18 -3.20 -19.32
CA ARG A 396 21.92 -4.43 -19.60
C ARG A 396 21.05 -5.63 -19.97
N GLY A 397 19.70 -5.44 -20.02
CA GLY A 397 18.75 -6.51 -20.31
C GLY A 397 18.49 -7.45 -19.14
N GLU A 398 18.95 -7.10 -17.94
CA GLU A 398 18.59 -7.79 -16.70
C GLU A 398 17.14 -7.42 -16.33
N ASN A 399 16.43 -8.35 -15.66
CA ASN A 399 15.08 -8.08 -15.17
C ASN A 399 15.13 -7.97 -13.63
N PRO A 400 15.41 -6.79 -13.07
CA PRO A 400 15.51 -6.62 -11.63
C PRO A 400 14.16 -6.91 -10.96
N ARG A 401 14.22 -7.46 -9.75
CA ARG A 401 13.04 -7.76 -8.94
C ARG A 401 12.26 -6.46 -8.67
N PRO A 402 10.91 -6.46 -8.79
CA PRO A 402 10.13 -5.28 -8.48
C PRO A 402 10.43 -4.75 -7.07
N LEU A 403 10.61 -3.46 -6.93
CA LEU A 403 10.90 -2.76 -5.69
C LEU A 403 9.80 -1.77 -5.35
N VAL A 404 9.29 -1.84 -4.13
CA VAL A 404 8.38 -0.85 -3.55
C VAL A 404 9.14 -0.03 -2.51
N ILE A 405 9.26 1.27 -2.73
CA ILE A 405 9.85 2.21 -1.78
C ILE A 405 8.71 2.86 -0.99
N THR A 406 8.68 2.66 0.31
CA THR A 406 7.66 3.23 1.20
C THR A 406 8.19 4.51 1.84
N ILE A 407 7.47 5.61 1.66
CA ILE A 407 7.76 6.92 2.26
C ILE A 407 6.58 7.39 3.10
N GLU A 408 6.87 7.85 4.31
CA GLU A 408 5.90 8.50 5.19
C GLU A 408 5.98 10.02 5.06
N GLU A 409 4.89 10.71 5.42
CA GLU A 409 4.80 12.18 5.32
C GLU A 409 5.23 12.68 3.92
N ALA A 410 4.71 12.03 2.89
CA ALA A 410 5.14 12.19 1.51
C ALA A 410 4.99 13.63 0.98
N HIS A 411 4.06 14.41 1.57
CA HIS A 411 3.95 15.85 1.30
C HIS A 411 5.25 16.63 1.55
N LYS A 412 6.21 16.09 2.31
CA LYS A 412 7.52 16.72 2.53
C LYS A 412 8.47 16.58 1.33
N PHE A 413 8.22 15.62 0.44
CA PHE A 413 9.05 15.31 -0.73
C PHE A 413 8.36 15.59 -2.06
N LEU A 414 7.05 15.67 -2.04
CA LEU A 414 6.21 15.65 -3.23
C LEU A 414 5.28 16.86 -3.31
N THR A 415 5.63 17.99 -2.65
CA THR A 415 4.90 19.25 -2.90
C THR A 415 5.20 19.76 -4.30
N PRO A 416 4.34 20.62 -4.89
CA PRO A 416 4.58 21.22 -6.21
C PRO A 416 5.95 21.89 -6.35
N GLU A 417 6.48 22.47 -5.26
CA GLU A 417 7.76 23.19 -5.26
C GLU A 417 8.98 22.24 -5.23
N VAL A 418 8.80 21.03 -4.69
CA VAL A 418 9.90 20.12 -4.39
C VAL A 418 9.87 18.87 -5.26
N ALA A 419 8.71 18.46 -5.75
CA ALA A 419 8.54 17.21 -6.51
C ALA A 419 9.48 17.10 -7.73
N ASP A 420 9.73 18.19 -8.44
CA ASP A 420 10.63 18.21 -9.60
C ASP A 420 12.11 18.09 -9.22
N LEU A 421 12.46 18.44 -8.00
CA LEU A 421 13.83 18.39 -7.50
C LEU A 421 14.18 17.03 -6.88
N THR A 422 13.18 16.27 -6.43
CA THR A 422 13.41 14.98 -5.76
C THR A 422 13.40 13.82 -6.74
N ILE A 423 14.20 12.81 -6.44
CA ILE A 423 14.15 11.52 -7.14
C ILE A 423 12.77 10.86 -7.00
N PHE A 424 12.02 11.17 -5.93
CA PHE A 424 10.68 10.62 -5.70
C PHE A 424 9.65 11.11 -6.74
N GLY A 425 9.74 12.39 -7.14
CA GLY A 425 8.92 12.91 -8.23
C GLY A 425 9.22 12.20 -9.55
N THR A 426 10.49 11.99 -9.86
CA THR A 426 10.93 11.21 -11.03
C THR A 426 10.42 9.76 -10.96
N ILE A 427 10.55 9.10 -9.80
CA ILE A 427 10.03 7.74 -9.59
C ILE A 427 8.51 7.69 -9.82
N ALA A 428 7.77 8.62 -9.25
CA ALA A 428 6.32 8.63 -9.41
C ALA A 428 5.89 8.75 -10.88
N ARG A 429 6.60 9.56 -11.68
CA ARG A 429 6.26 9.85 -13.08
C ARG A 429 6.80 8.82 -14.07
N GLU A 430 8.04 8.34 -13.91
CA GLU A 430 8.76 7.63 -14.97
C GLU A 430 9.03 6.15 -14.70
N LEU A 431 9.09 5.71 -13.44
CA LEU A 431 9.81 4.50 -13.09
C LEU A 431 9.07 3.19 -13.18
N ARG A 432 7.84 3.20 -13.63
CA ARG A 432 7.14 1.96 -13.96
C ARG A 432 7.95 1.04 -14.90
N LYS A 433 8.72 1.62 -15.82
CA LYS A 433 9.56 0.87 -16.77
C LYS A 433 10.78 0.18 -16.13
N TYR A 434 11.21 0.61 -14.94
CA TYR A 434 12.37 0.06 -14.23
C TYR A 434 12.00 -0.81 -13.03
N ASN A 435 10.73 -1.20 -12.89
CA ASN A 435 10.24 -2.00 -11.77
C ASN A 435 10.44 -1.37 -10.37
N VAL A 436 10.51 -0.05 -10.28
CA VAL A 436 10.55 0.69 -9.01
C VAL A 436 9.27 1.52 -8.87
N THR A 437 8.59 1.39 -7.74
CA THR A 437 7.35 2.11 -7.44
C THR A 437 7.35 2.65 -6.02
N LEU A 438 6.48 3.63 -5.75
CA LEU A 438 6.30 4.20 -4.42
C LEU A 438 5.07 3.62 -3.73
N LEU A 439 5.17 3.43 -2.42
CA LEU A 439 4.03 3.36 -1.51
C LEU A 439 4.05 4.61 -0.63
N VAL A 440 3.23 5.57 -1.01
CA VAL A 440 3.12 6.87 -0.35
C VAL A 440 2.18 6.76 0.84
N VAL A 441 2.62 7.15 2.04
CA VAL A 441 1.77 7.21 3.24
C VAL A 441 1.66 8.67 3.67
N ASP A 442 0.42 9.21 3.67
CA ASP A 442 0.24 10.63 3.95
C ASP A 442 -1.08 10.95 4.67
N GLN A 443 -1.11 12.09 5.36
CA GLN A 443 -2.28 12.63 6.04
C GLN A 443 -2.96 13.74 5.23
N ARG A 444 -2.23 14.39 4.32
CA ARG A 444 -2.64 15.57 3.56
C ARG A 444 -2.38 15.39 2.06
N PRO A 445 -3.12 14.50 1.40
CA PRO A 445 -2.92 14.24 -0.03
C PRO A 445 -3.08 15.48 -0.91
N SER A 446 -3.81 16.50 -0.47
CA SER A 446 -3.96 17.77 -1.19
C SER A 446 -2.68 18.65 -1.24
N GLN A 447 -1.65 18.31 -0.45
CA GLN A 447 -0.35 18.98 -0.49
C GLN A 447 0.64 18.28 -1.44
N ILE A 448 0.30 17.10 -1.93
CA ILE A 448 1.09 16.38 -2.93
C ILE A 448 0.83 17.01 -4.29
N ASP A 449 1.87 17.17 -5.09
CA ASP A 449 1.80 17.62 -6.47
C ASP A 449 0.75 16.84 -7.27
N ASP A 450 -0.10 17.56 -8.02
CA ASP A 450 -1.24 16.98 -8.73
C ASP A 450 -0.80 15.99 -9.82
N GLU A 451 0.33 16.24 -10.48
CA GLU A 451 0.88 15.33 -11.48
C GLU A 451 1.33 14.02 -10.83
N VAL A 452 2.06 14.11 -9.73
CA VAL A 452 2.47 12.94 -8.93
C VAL A 452 1.26 12.17 -8.43
N LEU A 453 0.27 12.86 -7.85
CA LEU A 453 -0.94 12.24 -7.32
C LEU A 453 -1.74 11.52 -8.42
N SER A 454 -1.74 12.06 -9.65
CA SER A 454 -2.38 11.43 -10.81
C SER A 454 -1.74 10.09 -11.21
N GLN A 455 -0.44 9.90 -10.92
CA GLN A 455 0.30 8.67 -11.20
C GLN A 455 0.10 7.59 -10.12
N ILE A 456 -0.49 7.93 -8.98
CA ILE A 456 -0.83 6.96 -7.94
C ILE A 456 -1.99 6.09 -8.43
N GLY A 457 -1.65 4.88 -8.86
CA GLY A 457 -2.58 3.95 -9.49
C GLY A 457 -3.57 3.30 -8.54
N THR A 458 -3.20 3.10 -7.27
CA THR A 458 -4.08 2.54 -6.24
C THR A 458 -4.05 3.45 -5.01
N ARG A 459 -5.23 3.78 -4.51
CA ARG A 459 -5.40 4.63 -3.33
C ARG A 459 -6.19 3.86 -2.28
N VAL A 460 -5.61 3.68 -1.11
CA VAL A 460 -6.25 3.07 0.07
C VAL A 460 -6.45 4.19 1.08
N THR A 461 -7.70 4.58 1.30
CA THR A 461 -7.99 5.81 2.03
C THR A 461 -8.86 5.52 3.24
N CYS A 462 -8.33 5.81 4.43
CA CYS A 462 -9.08 5.88 5.68
C CYS A 462 -9.85 7.21 5.75
N LEU A 463 -10.53 7.48 6.86
CA LEU A 463 -11.27 8.72 7.05
C LEU A 463 -10.41 9.97 6.75
N LEU A 464 -10.96 10.86 5.93
CA LEU A 464 -10.51 12.22 5.69
C LEU A 464 -11.65 13.18 5.99
N ASP A 465 -11.36 14.32 6.59
CA ASP A 465 -12.33 15.35 6.97
C ASP A 465 -12.14 16.69 6.21
N ASP A 466 -10.99 16.88 5.57
CA ASP A 466 -10.75 18.07 4.72
C ASP A 466 -11.26 17.82 3.30
N GLU A 467 -12.11 18.70 2.80
CA GLU A 467 -12.69 18.61 1.46
C GLU A 467 -11.64 18.64 0.33
N ARG A 468 -10.50 19.30 0.53
CA ARG A 468 -9.40 19.33 -0.45
C ARG A 468 -8.72 17.98 -0.52
N ASP A 469 -8.49 17.35 0.63
CA ASP A 469 -7.89 16.01 0.71
C ASP A 469 -8.81 14.95 0.09
N ILE A 470 -10.12 15.05 0.36
CA ILE A 470 -11.12 14.18 -0.27
C ILE A 470 -11.13 14.38 -1.79
N ALA A 471 -11.12 15.62 -2.25
CA ALA A 471 -11.09 15.92 -3.69
C ALA A 471 -9.81 15.40 -4.36
N ALA A 472 -8.66 15.56 -3.70
CA ALA A 472 -7.37 15.10 -4.19
C ALA A 472 -7.34 13.56 -4.36
N VAL A 473 -7.83 12.82 -3.36
CA VAL A 473 -7.87 11.35 -3.42
C VAL A 473 -8.85 10.84 -4.47
N LEU A 474 -9.97 11.52 -4.70
CA LEU A 474 -10.99 11.12 -5.67
C LEU A 474 -10.74 11.66 -7.08
N GLY A 475 -9.75 12.53 -7.25
CA GLY A 475 -9.37 13.09 -8.55
C GLY A 475 -9.04 12.02 -9.59
N GLY A 476 -9.60 12.14 -10.80
CA GLY A 476 -9.37 11.20 -11.90
C GLY A 476 -10.05 9.82 -11.76
N ILE A 477 -10.85 9.61 -10.70
CA ILE A 477 -11.57 8.34 -10.49
C ILE A 477 -12.97 8.44 -11.09
N PRO A 478 -13.36 7.48 -11.96
CA PRO A 478 -14.75 7.40 -12.41
C PRO A 478 -15.70 7.31 -11.20
N SER A 479 -16.80 8.05 -11.23
CA SER A 479 -17.76 8.14 -10.11
C SER A 479 -17.21 8.79 -8.82
N GLY A 480 -16.08 9.52 -8.87
CA GLY A 480 -15.48 10.16 -7.69
C GLY A 480 -16.45 11.08 -6.94
N ALA A 481 -17.30 11.80 -7.64
CA ALA A 481 -18.33 12.66 -7.01
C ALA A 481 -19.30 11.85 -6.14
N ALA A 482 -19.73 10.67 -6.59
CA ALA A 482 -20.62 9.78 -5.83
C ALA A 482 -19.90 9.15 -4.61
N LEU A 483 -18.58 8.92 -4.72
CA LEU A 483 -17.78 8.33 -3.63
C LEU A 483 -17.42 9.35 -2.53
N ARG A 484 -17.60 10.66 -2.78
CA ARG A 484 -17.31 11.71 -1.79
C ARG A 484 -18.11 11.53 -0.50
N SER A 485 -19.41 11.28 -0.62
CA SER A 485 -20.30 11.04 0.54
C SER A 485 -19.91 9.79 1.32
N VAL A 486 -19.42 8.77 0.62
CA VAL A 486 -18.94 7.52 1.22
C VAL A 486 -17.67 7.77 2.04
N LEU A 487 -16.67 8.44 1.44
CA LEU A 487 -15.38 8.69 2.09
C LEU A 487 -15.52 9.59 3.33
N ALA A 488 -16.39 10.61 3.27
CA ALA A 488 -16.65 11.51 4.38
C ALA A 488 -17.39 10.87 5.57
N ARG A 489 -17.98 9.68 5.38
CA ARG A 489 -18.77 8.96 6.41
C ARG A 489 -18.10 7.69 6.91
N LEU A 490 -16.85 7.42 6.53
CA LEU A 490 -16.09 6.30 7.09
C LEU A 490 -15.93 6.47 8.61
N ASP A 491 -15.96 5.38 9.34
CA ASP A 491 -15.59 5.40 10.74
C ASP A 491 -14.11 5.72 10.91
N SER A 492 -13.79 6.38 12.01
CA SER A 492 -12.43 6.81 12.31
C SER A 492 -11.45 5.65 12.51
N ILE A 493 -11.94 4.44 12.74
CA ILE A 493 -11.10 3.27 13.05
C ILE A 493 -11.53 2.08 12.19
N GLN A 494 -10.54 1.38 11.62
CA GLN A 494 -10.71 0.12 10.90
C GLN A 494 -11.61 0.17 9.66
N GLN A 495 -11.86 1.34 9.09
CA GLN A 495 -12.53 1.42 7.79
C GLN A 495 -11.63 2.11 6.78
N ALA A 496 -11.68 1.63 5.54
CA ALA A 496 -10.97 2.23 4.42
C ALA A 496 -11.75 2.01 3.12
N ILE A 497 -11.61 2.95 2.19
CA ILE A 497 -12.01 2.76 0.80
C ILE A 497 -10.77 2.43 -0.04
N LEU A 498 -10.85 1.39 -0.86
CA LEU A 498 -9.83 1.01 -1.81
C LEU A 498 -10.28 1.41 -3.22
N LEU A 499 -9.41 2.11 -3.94
CA LEU A 499 -9.68 2.69 -5.24
C LEU A 499 -8.54 2.38 -6.21
N GLY A 500 -8.84 2.18 -7.48
CA GLY A 500 -7.85 2.18 -8.54
C GLY A 500 -7.41 0.79 -9.00
N HIS A 501 -6.14 0.68 -9.41
CA HIS A 501 -5.66 -0.42 -10.25
C HIS A 501 -5.64 -1.81 -9.61
N ALA A 502 -5.42 -1.87 -8.30
CA ALA A 502 -5.31 -3.15 -7.57
C ALA A 502 -6.66 -3.76 -7.20
N VAL A 503 -7.76 -3.04 -7.42
CA VAL A 503 -9.13 -3.51 -7.21
C VAL A 503 -9.96 -3.28 -8.47
N PRO A 504 -10.87 -4.18 -8.84
CA PRO A 504 -11.66 -4.04 -10.06
C PRO A 504 -12.67 -2.90 -9.99
N MET A 505 -13.15 -2.56 -8.80
CA MET A 505 -14.03 -1.41 -8.53
C MET A 505 -13.75 -0.85 -7.13
N PRO A 506 -14.14 0.42 -6.85
CA PRO A 506 -14.09 0.97 -5.50
C PRO A 506 -14.73 0.06 -4.47
N VAL A 507 -14.07 -0.12 -3.33
CA VAL A 507 -14.57 -0.96 -2.25
C VAL A 507 -14.33 -0.36 -0.88
N VAL A 508 -15.42 -0.26 -0.08
CA VAL A 508 -15.34 0.09 1.34
C VAL A 508 -15.19 -1.20 2.14
N VAL A 509 -14.19 -1.24 2.98
CA VAL A 509 -13.90 -2.42 3.80
C VAL A 509 -13.71 -2.03 5.27
N ARG A 510 -14.18 -2.91 6.15
CA ARG A 510 -13.61 -3.05 7.49
C ARG A 510 -12.29 -3.78 7.34
N THR A 511 -11.19 -3.08 7.62
CA THR A 511 -9.85 -3.59 7.38
C THR A 511 -9.56 -4.83 8.24
N ARG A 512 -8.79 -5.75 7.68
CA ARG A 512 -8.31 -6.93 8.40
C ARG A 512 -7.50 -6.49 9.62
N GLU A 513 -7.81 -7.05 10.79
CA GLU A 513 -7.07 -6.76 12.01
C GLU A 513 -5.61 -7.24 11.91
N TYR A 514 -4.68 -6.32 12.14
CA TYR A 514 -3.26 -6.62 12.26
C TYR A 514 -2.98 -7.02 13.72
N GLY A 515 -3.28 -8.28 14.05
CA GLY A 515 -3.29 -8.78 15.42
C GLY A 515 -2.94 -10.27 15.51
N PRO A 516 -3.18 -10.90 16.69
CA PRO A 516 -2.76 -12.27 16.97
C PRO A 516 -3.25 -13.32 15.96
N ALA A 517 -4.48 -13.18 15.43
CA ALA A 517 -5.04 -14.08 14.42
C ALA A 517 -4.24 -13.99 13.11
N PHE A 518 -3.94 -12.78 12.66
CA PHE A 518 -3.09 -12.54 11.49
C PHE A 518 -1.67 -13.09 11.71
N TYR A 519 -1.07 -12.86 12.88
CA TYR A 519 0.28 -13.36 13.19
C TYR A 519 0.35 -14.89 13.15
N ALA A 520 -0.68 -15.58 13.67
CA ALA A 520 -0.77 -17.03 13.61
C ALA A 520 -0.89 -17.56 12.17
N GLU A 521 -1.61 -16.84 11.32
CA GLU A 521 -1.73 -17.20 9.90
C GLU A 521 -0.42 -17.02 9.15
N VAL A 522 0.28 -15.89 9.36
CA VAL A 522 1.63 -15.65 8.83
C VAL A 522 2.59 -16.76 9.26
N ALA A 523 2.56 -17.17 10.53
CA ALA A 523 3.40 -18.24 11.03
C ALA A 523 3.11 -19.58 10.33
N ARG A 524 1.84 -19.95 10.12
CA ARG A 524 1.44 -21.16 9.39
C ARG A 524 1.91 -21.15 7.93
N GLY A 525 1.76 -20.02 7.23
CA GLY A 525 2.23 -19.86 5.85
C GLY A 525 3.74 -20.05 5.69
N ARG A 526 4.54 -19.64 6.69
CA ARG A 526 5.99 -19.86 6.68
C ARG A 526 6.38 -21.34 6.75
N PHE A 527 5.67 -22.15 7.52
CA PHE A 527 5.96 -23.59 7.60
C PHE A 527 5.62 -24.30 6.29
N ALA A 528 4.56 -23.88 5.60
CA ALA A 528 4.17 -24.44 4.31
C ALA A 528 5.20 -24.12 3.21
N THR A 529 5.74 -22.90 3.16
CA THR A 529 6.79 -22.50 2.19
C THR A 529 8.13 -23.19 2.45
N ARG A 530 8.54 -23.37 3.71
CA ARG A 530 9.75 -24.14 4.04
C ARG A 530 9.62 -25.63 3.66
N ALA A 531 8.47 -26.22 3.87
CA ALA A 531 8.21 -27.61 3.45
C ALA A 531 8.19 -27.77 1.92
N GLY A 532 7.68 -26.77 1.19
CA GLY A 532 7.70 -26.74 -0.28
C GLY A 532 9.10 -26.51 -0.86
N ALA A 533 9.94 -25.67 -0.23
CA ALA A 533 11.33 -25.45 -0.62
C ALA A 533 12.20 -26.70 -0.38
N HIS A 534 11.97 -27.42 0.70
CA HIS A 534 12.66 -28.70 0.94
C HIS A 534 12.26 -29.80 -0.06
N ARG A 535 10.99 -29.83 -0.49
CA ARG A 535 10.56 -30.77 -1.54
C ARG A 535 11.15 -30.44 -2.92
N ARG A 536 11.30 -29.17 -3.28
CA ARG A 536 11.96 -28.76 -4.55
C ARG A 536 13.48 -28.95 -4.55
N ALA A 537 14.12 -28.95 -3.39
CA ALA A 537 15.56 -29.21 -3.27
C ALA A 537 15.92 -30.72 -3.29
N VAL A 538 14.94 -31.62 -3.20
CA VAL A 538 15.12 -33.09 -3.17
C VAL A 538 14.69 -33.77 -4.48
N GLU A 539 14.12 -33.04 -5.46
CA GLU A 539 13.87 -33.59 -6.80
C GLU A 539 15.15 -33.53 -7.64
N PRO A 540 15.81 -34.65 -7.94
CA PRO A 540 16.94 -34.69 -8.87
C PRO A 540 16.43 -34.47 -10.29
N ALA A 541 17.09 -33.58 -11.02
CA ALA A 541 16.91 -33.37 -12.44
C ALA A 541 17.26 -34.69 -13.18
N ASN A 542 16.29 -35.52 -13.52
CA ASN A 542 16.44 -36.65 -14.42
C ASN A 542 15.44 -36.51 -15.57
N GLY A 543 15.94 -36.03 -16.67
CA GLY A 543 15.34 -36.19 -17.99
C GLY A 543 16.26 -37.02 -18.86
N ARG A 544 15.86 -38.26 -19.16
CA ARG A 544 15.96 -38.89 -20.48
C ARG A 544 15.37 -40.30 -20.45
N ALA A 545 14.47 -40.49 -21.38
CA ALA A 545 13.80 -41.77 -21.64
C ALA A 545 14.76 -42.85 -22.15
N GLY A 546 14.50 -44.11 -21.78
CA GLY A 546 15.03 -45.34 -22.36
C GLY A 546 14.14 -46.49 -21.93
N GLU A 547 13.59 -47.18 -22.90
CA GLU A 547 12.61 -48.28 -22.80
C GLU A 547 13.10 -49.57 -22.12
N PRO A 548 12.23 -50.56 -21.88
CA PRO A 548 12.33 -51.45 -20.74
C PRO A 548 12.98 -52.82 -21.08
N ALA A 549 13.54 -53.48 -20.05
CA ALA A 549 13.86 -54.92 -20.10
C ALA A 549 13.47 -55.62 -18.81
N ASN A 550 12.74 -56.68 -19.00
CA ASN A 550 12.17 -57.65 -18.10
C ASN A 550 13.08 -58.20 -16.98
N GLY A 551 12.47 -58.45 -15.82
CA GLY A 551 12.64 -59.76 -15.19
C GLY A 551 13.18 -59.79 -13.75
N ARG A 552 12.32 -60.32 -12.92
CA ARG A 552 12.51 -61.06 -11.67
C ARG A 552 12.45 -60.34 -10.33
N SER A 553 11.42 -60.78 -9.63
CA SER A 553 11.11 -60.78 -8.21
C SER A 553 12.29 -61.08 -7.28
N ASP A 554 12.44 -60.28 -6.20
CA ASP A 554 12.77 -60.80 -4.87
C ASP A 554 12.28 -59.80 -3.79
N GLU A 555 11.75 -60.35 -2.70
CA GLU A 555 11.08 -59.69 -1.57
C GLU A 555 12.02 -58.87 -0.68
N PRO A 556 11.50 -57.94 0.13
CA PRO A 556 12.31 -56.99 0.88
C PRO A 556 12.67 -57.49 2.28
N ALA A 557 13.91 -57.28 2.65
CA ALA A 557 14.38 -57.40 4.03
C ALA A 557 14.04 -56.11 4.82
N SER A 558 13.44 -56.34 5.98
CA SER A 558 13.11 -55.35 7.00
C SER A 558 14.35 -54.66 7.57
N LEU A 559 14.36 -53.32 7.57
CA LEU A 559 15.30 -52.50 8.35
C LEU A 559 14.54 -51.74 9.44
N GLU A 560 14.95 -52.01 10.68
CA GLU A 560 14.50 -51.32 11.90
C GLU A 560 14.95 -49.85 11.93
N PRO A 561 14.24 -48.96 12.66
CA PRO A 561 14.59 -47.52 12.72
C PRO A 561 15.76 -47.29 13.68
N GLU A 562 16.78 -46.59 13.22
CA GLU A 562 17.89 -46.08 14.03
C GLU A 562 17.42 -45.09 15.09
N GLY A 563 17.93 -45.29 16.31
CA GLY A 563 17.54 -44.60 17.52
C GLY A 563 17.96 -43.10 17.53
N GLN A 564 17.16 -42.31 18.24
CA GLN A 564 17.44 -40.92 18.56
C GLN A 564 18.72 -40.78 19.40
N PRO A 565 19.59 -39.79 19.14
CA PRO A 565 20.80 -39.56 19.95
C PRO A 565 20.46 -39.10 21.37
N ASP A 566 21.20 -39.62 22.34
CA ASP A 566 21.10 -39.37 23.78
C ASP A 566 21.19 -37.88 24.11
N PRO A 567 20.22 -37.32 24.87
CA PRO A 567 20.19 -35.93 25.30
C PRO A 567 21.44 -35.48 26.09
N LYS A 568 22.14 -36.39 26.75
CA LYS A 568 23.37 -36.10 27.51
C LYS A 568 24.58 -35.83 26.63
N ALA A 569 24.66 -36.44 25.45
CA ALA A 569 25.75 -36.16 24.49
C ALA A 569 25.64 -34.75 23.89
N ARG A 570 24.42 -34.25 23.75
CA ARG A 570 24.14 -32.91 23.23
C ARG A 570 24.47 -31.79 24.23
N LEU A 571 24.33 -32.04 25.52
CA LEU A 571 24.70 -31.08 26.56
C LEU A 571 26.23 -30.90 26.67
N GLN A 572 26.98 -31.99 26.53
CA GLN A 572 28.46 -31.95 26.57
C GLN A 572 29.07 -31.26 25.35
N GLU A 573 28.42 -31.30 24.21
CA GLU A 573 28.86 -30.61 22.99
C GLU A 573 28.58 -29.08 23.08
N ILE A 574 27.50 -28.69 23.75
CA ILE A 574 27.17 -27.28 24.04
C ILE A 574 28.12 -26.67 25.08
N GLU A 575 28.48 -27.40 26.13
CA GLU A 575 29.47 -26.94 27.12
C GLU A 575 30.86 -26.82 26.54
N ARG A 576 31.21 -27.60 25.50
CA ARG A 576 32.52 -27.50 24.82
C ARG A 576 32.63 -26.36 23.83
N LEU A 577 31.47 -25.81 23.36
CA LEU A 577 31.41 -24.69 22.40
C LEU A 577 31.28 -23.31 23.07
N PHE A 578 30.91 -23.26 24.33
CA PHE A 578 30.64 -22.00 25.05
C PHE A 578 31.37 -21.86 26.40
N GLY A 579 32.36 -22.72 26.69
CA GLY A 579 33.19 -22.62 27.88
C GLY A 579 34.61 -22.12 27.53
N GLU A 580 34.75 -20.78 27.37
CA GLU A 580 35.89 -19.94 27.78
C GLU A 580 35.51 -18.46 27.57
#